data_c2ddb7504d3faffdf27d1afe1db18078
#
_entry.id   c2ddb7504d3faffdf27d1afe1db18078
#
_cell.length_a   1.000
_cell.length_b   1.000
_cell.length_c   1.000
_cell.angle_alpha   90.00
_cell.angle_beta   90.00
_cell.angle_gamma   90.00
#
_symmetry.space_group_name_H-M   'P 1'
#
loop_
_entity.id
_entity.type
_entity.pdbx_description
1 polymer ?
#
loop_
_entity_poly.entity_id
_entity_poly.type
_entity_poly.pdbx_seq_one_letter_code
_entity_poly.pdbx_strand_id
1 'polypeptide(L)'
;LRMNSGDYKYIWQSNDWPNWHFDLAALAGPMAEVSRAQGLLMGRLADVGMALRDQASLAALTDDVVKTSEIEGEQLNVESVRSSIARRLGVDIGALAPVDRHVEGVVEMVLDATANCQAPVTRERLFGWHAALFPTGYSGLSKIKVGGWRDDASGPMQVVSGPIGRQRVHFEAQPAERMEAETSRFLDWLNGAS
;
A
#
# COMPACT_ATOMS: atom_id res chain seq x y z
N LEU A 1 18.93 12.16 -3.68
CA LEU A 1 19.54 11.06 -2.91
C LEU A 1 20.94 10.79 -3.51
N ARG A 2 22.01 11.18 -2.82
CA ARG A 2 23.36 10.70 -3.18
C ARG A 2 23.52 9.32 -2.57
N MET A 3 23.35 8.28 -3.38
CA MET A 3 23.72 6.93 -3.00
C MET A 3 25.25 6.85 -3.00
N ASN A 4 25.84 6.63 -1.83
CA ASN A 4 27.23 6.22 -1.77
C ASN A 4 27.32 4.84 -2.44
N SER A 5 28.03 4.76 -3.56
CA SER A 5 28.31 3.51 -4.28
C SER A 5 29.34 2.69 -3.47
N GLY A 6 28.88 2.08 -2.39
CA GLY A 6 29.62 1.00 -1.75
C GLY A 6 29.45 -0.30 -2.55
N ASP A 7 30.33 -1.26 -2.35
CA ASP A 7 30.38 -2.56 -3.03
C ASP A 7 29.17 -3.48 -2.69
N TYR A 8 27.93 -2.96 -2.60
CA TYR A 8 26.74 -3.76 -2.37
C TYR A 8 25.93 -3.94 -3.65
N LYS A 9 25.40 -5.14 -3.86
CA LYS A 9 24.59 -5.47 -5.02
C LYS A 9 23.13 -4.99 -4.85
N TYR A 10 22.61 -5.03 -3.64
CA TYR A 10 21.24 -4.66 -3.30
C TYR A 10 21.21 -3.61 -2.19
N ILE A 11 20.22 -2.72 -2.24
CA ILE A 11 20.08 -1.59 -1.32
C ILE A 11 20.11 -1.99 0.17
N TRP A 12 19.50 -3.12 0.52
CA TRP A 12 19.45 -3.65 1.89
C TRP A 12 20.81 -4.16 2.42
N GLN A 13 21.80 -4.33 1.53
CA GLN A 13 23.17 -4.71 1.88
C GLN A 13 24.04 -3.51 2.24
N SER A 14 23.53 -2.28 2.02
CA SER A 14 24.26 -1.06 2.38
C SER A 14 24.45 -0.95 3.90
N ASN A 15 25.61 -0.47 4.31
CA ASN A 15 25.90 -0.18 5.72
C ASN A 15 24.99 0.93 6.29
N ASP A 16 24.44 1.78 5.42
CA ASP A 16 23.53 2.87 5.81
C ASP A 16 22.07 2.41 5.89
N TRP A 17 21.77 1.15 5.52
CA TRP A 17 20.42 0.61 5.59
C TRP A 17 19.96 0.37 7.03
N PRO A 18 18.73 0.81 7.40
CA PRO A 18 17.76 1.64 6.66
C PRO A 18 17.90 3.15 6.94
N ASN A 19 18.97 3.60 7.56
CA ASN A 19 19.15 4.97 8.09
C ASN A 19 19.60 5.95 7.00
N TRP A 20 18.65 6.30 6.12
CA TRP A 20 18.91 7.25 5.05
C TRP A 20 18.91 8.70 5.54
N HIS A 21 19.80 9.49 4.99
CA HIS A 21 19.86 10.93 5.24
C HIS A 21 19.23 11.70 4.09
N PHE A 22 18.48 12.73 4.40
CA PHE A 22 17.88 13.65 3.44
C PHE A 22 18.06 15.09 3.88
N ASP A 23 18.05 15.99 2.90
CA ASP A 23 18.23 17.44 3.16
C ASP A 23 16.86 18.07 3.48
N LEU A 24 16.62 18.29 4.76
CA LEU A 24 15.39 18.93 5.25
C LEU A 24 15.24 20.37 4.73
N ALA A 25 16.35 21.10 4.54
CA ALA A 25 16.29 22.47 4.04
C ALA A 25 15.82 22.49 2.58
N ALA A 26 16.27 21.53 1.75
CA ALA A 26 15.80 21.39 0.38
C ALA A 26 14.31 21.00 0.29
N LEU A 27 13.78 20.31 1.30
CA LEU A 27 12.37 19.88 1.34
C LEU A 27 11.44 20.95 1.92
N ALA A 28 11.93 21.94 2.64
CA ALA A 28 11.09 22.92 3.35
C ALA A 28 10.13 23.69 2.43
N GLY A 29 10.61 24.14 1.27
CA GLY A 29 9.77 24.83 0.26
C GLY A 29 8.63 23.95 -0.27
N PRO A 30 8.92 22.79 -0.88
CA PRO A 30 7.90 21.85 -1.34
C PRO A 30 6.90 21.43 -0.25
N MET A 31 7.36 21.19 0.96
CA MET A 31 6.48 20.83 2.09
C MET A 31 5.53 21.97 2.47
N ALA A 32 6.01 23.23 2.47
CA ALA A 32 5.18 24.39 2.74
C ALA A 32 4.10 24.58 1.65
N GLU A 33 4.42 24.32 0.37
CA GLU A 33 3.44 24.37 -0.72
C GLU A 33 2.37 23.30 -0.58
N VAL A 34 2.73 22.07 -0.24
CA VAL A 34 1.78 20.99 0.03
C VAL A 34 0.87 21.33 1.20
N SER A 35 1.44 21.78 2.32
CA SER A 35 0.66 22.17 3.51
C SER A 35 -0.32 23.31 3.21
N ARG A 36 0.09 24.30 2.41
CA ARG A 36 -0.78 25.38 1.97
C ARG A 36 -1.93 24.88 1.07
N ALA A 37 -1.62 23.98 0.14
CA ALA A 37 -2.64 23.39 -0.75
C ALA A 37 -3.65 22.56 0.03
N GLN A 38 -3.18 21.75 0.98
CA GLN A 38 -4.04 20.98 1.89
C GLN A 38 -4.94 21.89 2.73
N GLY A 39 -4.39 22.96 3.33
CA GLY A 39 -5.18 23.90 4.12
C GLY A 39 -6.26 24.60 3.30
N LEU A 40 -5.96 24.96 2.05
CA LEU A 40 -6.94 25.56 1.13
C LEU A 40 -8.05 24.57 0.76
N LEU A 41 -7.69 23.31 0.48
CA LEU A 41 -8.67 22.26 0.19
C LEU A 41 -9.58 22.01 1.40
N MET A 42 -9.01 21.86 2.57
CA MET A 42 -9.77 21.64 3.81
C MET A 42 -10.71 22.81 4.12
N GLY A 43 -10.26 24.05 3.92
CA GLY A 43 -11.11 25.25 4.06
C GLY A 43 -12.29 25.23 3.11
N ARG A 44 -12.08 24.90 1.83
CA ARG A 44 -13.18 24.80 0.85
C ARG A 44 -14.16 23.67 1.19
N LEU A 45 -13.67 22.54 1.67
CA LEU A 45 -14.53 21.42 2.09
C LEU A 45 -15.31 21.73 3.37
N ALA A 46 -14.85 22.66 4.21
CA ALA A 46 -15.56 23.04 5.43
C ALA A 46 -16.93 23.66 5.16
N ASP A 47 -17.07 24.41 4.06
CA ASP A 47 -18.30 25.11 3.67
C ASP A 47 -19.27 24.24 2.85
N VAL A 48 -18.86 23.01 2.52
CA VAL A 48 -19.67 22.08 1.70
C VAL A 48 -20.54 21.22 2.60
N GLY A 49 -21.82 21.06 2.25
CA GLY A 49 -22.76 20.19 3.00
C GLY A 49 -22.32 18.72 3.02
N MET A 50 -22.76 17.97 4.05
CA MET A 50 -22.35 16.59 4.28
C MET A 50 -22.55 15.67 3.06
N ALA A 51 -23.72 15.74 2.42
CA ALA A 51 -24.02 14.91 1.25
C ALA A 51 -23.02 15.08 0.10
N LEU A 52 -22.55 16.31 -0.15
CA LEU A 52 -21.57 16.57 -1.20
C LEU A 52 -20.15 16.15 -0.77
N ARG A 53 -19.82 16.22 0.53
CA ARG A 53 -18.58 15.66 1.06
C ARG A 53 -18.53 14.14 0.91
N ASP A 54 -19.63 13.46 1.24
CA ASP A 54 -19.74 11.98 1.13
C ASP A 54 -19.60 11.54 -0.32
N GLN A 55 -20.24 12.27 -1.26
CA GLN A 55 -20.07 12.01 -2.69
C GLN A 55 -18.64 12.25 -3.18
N ALA A 56 -18.02 13.35 -2.74
CA ALA A 56 -16.64 13.66 -3.10
C ALA A 56 -15.66 12.62 -2.52
N SER A 57 -15.87 12.20 -1.28
CA SER A 57 -15.06 11.14 -0.64
C SER A 57 -15.25 9.81 -1.36
N LEU A 58 -16.48 9.44 -1.72
CA LEU A 58 -16.76 8.23 -2.47
C LEU A 58 -16.06 8.26 -3.83
N ALA A 59 -16.12 9.37 -4.56
CA ALA A 59 -15.47 9.52 -5.85
C ALA A 59 -13.94 9.42 -5.72
N ALA A 60 -13.36 10.16 -4.78
CA ALA A 60 -11.90 10.17 -4.56
C ALA A 60 -11.37 8.78 -4.16
N LEU A 61 -12.03 8.10 -3.20
CA LEU A 61 -11.63 6.75 -2.79
C LEU A 61 -11.82 5.72 -3.90
N THR A 62 -12.87 5.87 -4.72
CA THR A 62 -13.08 4.97 -5.88
C THR A 62 -11.94 5.14 -6.88
N ASP A 63 -11.59 6.37 -7.24
CA ASP A 63 -10.48 6.65 -8.16
C ASP A 63 -9.14 6.18 -7.59
N ASP A 64 -8.89 6.40 -6.31
CA ASP A 64 -7.65 5.98 -5.64
C ASP A 64 -7.48 4.46 -5.68
N VAL A 65 -8.50 3.70 -5.29
CA VAL A 65 -8.48 2.23 -5.34
C VAL A 65 -8.27 1.73 -6.77
N VAL A 66 -9.02 2.25 -7.74
CA VAL A 66 -8.95 1.80 -9.14
C VAL A 66 -7.59 2.14 -9.74
N LYS A 67 -7.12 3.37 -9.57
CA LYS A 67 -5.86 3.82 -10.18
C LYS A 67 -4.63 3.15 -9.55
N THR A 68 -4.63 2.97 -8.24
CA THR A 68 -3.56 2.25 -7.56
C THR A 68 -3.48 0.79 -8.05
N SER A 69 -4.63 0.12 -8.19
CA SER A 69 -4.69 -1.25 -8.71
C SER A 69 -4.25 -1.33 -10.19
N GLU A 70 -4.63 -0.35 -11.02
CA GLU A 70 -4.17 -0.27 -12.43
C GLU A 70 -2.63 -0.17 -12.54
N ILE A 71 -1.98 0.60 -11.66
CA ILE A 71 -0.51 0.73 -11.63
C ILE A 71 0.15 -0.63 -11.35
N GLU A 72 -0.47 -1.44 -10.51
CA GLU A 72 0.00 -2.81 -10.19
C GLU A 72 -0.43 -3.86 -11.23
N GLY A 73 -1.10 -3.44 -12.31
CA GLY A 73 -1.54 -4.31 -13.39
C GLY A 73 -2.89 -5.01 -13.15
N GLU A 74 -3.60 -4.64 -12.08
CA GLU A 74 -4.92 -5.19 -11.74
C GLU A 74 -6.03 -4.27 -12.25
N GLN A 75 -6.97 -4.82 -13.03
CA GLN A 75 -8.12 -4.08 -13.53
C GLN A 75 -9.36 -4.41 -12.70
N LEU A 76 -9.71 -3.52 -11.79
CA LEU A 76 -10.91 -3.64 -10.98
C LEU A 76 -12.12 -3.02 -11.70
N ASN A 77 -13.29 -3.63 -11.51
CA ASN A 77 -14.54 -3.05 -11.99
C ASN A 77 -14.92 -1.83 -11.15
N VAL A 78 -14.96 -0.65 -11.77
CA VAL A 78 -15.22 0.65 -11.12
C VAL A 78 -16.53 0.66 -10.35
N GLU A 79 -17.60 0.11 -10.92
CA GLU A 79 -18.93 0.08 -10.28
C GLU A 79 -18.96 -0.85 -9.06
N SER A 80 -18.22 -1.95 -9.11
CA SER A 80 -18.04 -2.85 -7.96
C SER A 80 -17.27 -2.17 -6.84
N VAL A 81 -16.15 -1.48 -7.14
CA VAL A 81 -15.37 -0.71 -6.18
C VAL A 81 -16.22 0.37 -5.54
N ARG A 82 -16.90 1.18 -6.37
CA ARG A 82 -17.81 2.25 -5.91
C ARG A 82 -18.90 1.72 -4.98
N SER A 83 -19.54 0.60 -5.36
CA SER A 83 -20.60 -0.03 -4.56
C SER A 83 -20.07 -0.57 -3.23
N SER A 84 -18.88 -1.17 -3.20
CA SER A 84 -18.25 -1.64 -1.97
C SER A 84 -17.95 -0.48 -1.01
N ILE A 85 -17.35 0.60 -1.52
CA ILE A 85 -17.03 1.80 -0.72
C ILE A 85 -18.31 2.47 -0.22
N ALA A 86 -19.31 2.69 -1.09
CA ALA A 86 -20.58 3.32 -0.72
C ALA A 86 -21.29 2.58 0.43
N ARG A 87 -21.32 1.23 0.36
CA ARG A 87 -21.90 0.39 1.41
C ARG A 87 -21.21 0.58 2.74
N ARG A 88 -19.86 0.64 2.76
CA ARG A 88 -19.04 0.79 3.97
C ARG A 88 -19.13 2.19 4.57
N LEU A 89 -19.26 3.21 3.73
CA LEU A 89 -19.43 4.61 4.16
C LEU A 89 -20.87 4.97 4.51
N GLY A 90 -21.85 4.10 4.20
CA GLY A 90 -23.26 4.39 4.38
C GLY A 90 -23.79 5.44 3.40
N VAL A 91 -23.14 5.62 2.25
CA VAL A 91 -23.55 6.56 1.19
C VAL A 91 -24.56 5.91 0.29
N ASP A 92 -25.74 6.52 0.17
CA ASP A 92 -26.76 6.06 -0.76
C ASP A 92 -26.39 6.46 -2.20
N ILE A 93 -26.24 5.45 -3.05
CA ILE A 93 -25.99 5.61 -4.50
C ILE A 93 -27.09 4.97 -5.35
N GLY A 94 -28.20 4.58 -4.73
CA GLY A 94 -29.28 3.84 -5.39
C GLY A 94 -28.93 2.35 -5.55
N ALA A 95 -28.95 1.84 -6.79
CA ALA A 95 -28.64 0.44 -7.04
C ALA A 95 -27.14 0.14 -6.85
N LEU A 96 -26.85 -0.93 -6.11
CA LEU A 96 -25.50 -1.42 -5.90
C LEU A 96 -25.14 -2.50 -6.94
N ALA A 97 -23.96 -2.41 -7.52
CA ALA A 97 -23.41 -3.46 -8.37
C ALA A 97 -22.97 -4.68 -7.52
N PRO A 98 -22.95 -5.89 -8.11
CA PRO A 98 -22.32 -7.03 -7.47
C PRO A 98 -20.84 -6.78 -7.19
N VAL A 99 -20.38 -7.24 -6.02
CA VAL A 99 -18.98 -7.08 -5.59
C VAL A 99 -18.41 -8.46 -5.32
N ASP A 100 -17.25 -8.75 -5.92
CA ASP A 100 -16.51 -9.97 -5.63
C ASP A 100 -15.60 -9.83 -4.38
N ARG A 101 -15.09 -10.97 -3.90
CA ARG A 101 -14.29 -11.01 -2.68
C ARG A 101 -12.94 -10.29 -2.82
N HIS A 102 -12.39 -10.23 -4.02
CA HIS A 102 -11.12 -9.56 -4.26
C HIS A 102 -11.30 -8.03 -4.13
N VAL A 103 -12.33 -7.48 -4.79
CA VAL A 103 -12.69 -6.05 -4.65
C VAL A 103 -13.00 -5.70 -3.19
N GLU A 104 -13.76 -6.54 -2.48
CA GLU A 104 -14.05 -6.34 -1.05
C GLU A 104 -12.77 -6.26 -0.22
N GLY A 105 -11.79 -7.14 -0.48
CA GLY A 105 -10.52 -7.17 0.23
C GLY A 105 -9.66 -5.93 -0.02
N VAL A 106 -9.56 -5.49 -1.28
CA VAL A 106 -8.81 -4.27 -1.63
C VAL A 106 -9.44 -3.04 -0.97
N VAL A 107 -10.77 -2.89 -1.07
CA VAL A 107 -11.49 -1.78 -0.46
C VAL A 107 -11.35 -1.80 1.06
N GLU A 108 -11.44 -2.96 1.70
CA GLU A 108 -11.26 -3.10 3.15
C GLU A 108 -9.88 -2.61 3.61
N MET A 109 -8.84 -3.04 2.92
CA MET A 109 -7.46 -2.62 3.20
C MET A 109 -7.29 -1.11 3.06
N VAL A 110 -7.76 -0.51 1.96
CA VAL A 110 -7.61 0.94 1.71
C VAL A 110 -8.40 1.74 2.73
N LEU A 111 -9.63 1.35 3.05
CA LEU A 111 -10.44 2.05 4.05
C LEU A 111 -9.85 1.92 5.46
N ASP A 112 -9.34 0.75 5.85
CA ASP A 112 -8.65 0.62 7.13
C ASP A 112 -7.38 1.48 7.18
N ALA A 113 -6.56 1.47 6.14
CA ALA A 113 -5.34 2.25 6.08
C ALA A 113 -5.59 3.77 6.16
N THR A 114 -6.66 4.26 5.53
CA THR A 114 -6.99 5.69 5.48
C THR A 114 -7.80 6.17 6.67
N ALA A 115 -8.86 5.44 7.06
CA ALA A 115 -9.71 5.83 8.18
C ALA A 115 -9.02 5.64 9.54
N ASN A 116 -8.18 4.60 9.66
CA ASN A 116 -7.44 4.27 10.88
C ASN A 116 -5.95 4.66 10.77
N CYS A 117 -5.63 5.74 10.03
CA CYS A 117 -4.25 6.18 9.79
C CYS A 117 -3.50 6.58 11.08
N GLN A 118 -4.20 6.92 12.16
CA GLN A 118 -3.62 7.23 13.46
C GLN A 118 -3.39 5.98 14.33
N ALA A 119 -3.96 4.84 13.96
CA ALA A 119 -3.72 3.59 14.68
C ALA A 119 -2.36 3.00 14.28
N PRO A 120 -1.60 2.45 15.23
CA PRO A 120 -0.32 1.81 14.92
C PRO A 120 -0.47 0.73 13.85
N VAL A 121 0.48 0.66 12.94
CA VAL A 121 0.61 -0.47 12.01
C VAL A 121 1.28 -1.61 12.76
N THR A 122 0.58 -2.73 12.91
CA THR A 122 1.10 -3.92 13.58
C THR A 122 1.30 -5.05 12.59
N ARG A 123 2.03 -6.07 13.01
CA ARG A 123 2.21 -7.30 12.23
C ARG A 123 0.86 -7.95 11.90
N GLU A 124 -0.02 -8.02 12.87
CA GLU A 124 -1.36 -8.60 12.73
C GLU A 124 -2.20 -7.82 11.72
N ARG A 125 -2.08 -6.49 11.73
CA ARG A 125 -2.76 -5.61 10.77
C ARG A 125 -2.26 -5.84 9.34
N LEU A 126 -0.93 -5.93 9.15
CA LEU A 126 -0.33 -6.27 7.85
C LEU A 126 -0.77 -7.66 7.36
N PHE A 127 -0.81 -8.65 8.25
CA PHE A 127 -1.28 -10.00 7.91
C PHE A 127 -2.77 -10.03 7.58
N GLY A 128 -3.58 -9.21 8.25
CA GLY A 128 -4.99 -9.02 7.94
C GLY A 128 -5.20 -8.44 6.55
N TRP A 129 -4.48 -7.37 6.19
CA TRP A 129 -4.52 -6.79 4.85
C TRP A 129 -4.10 -7.79 3.77
N HIS A 130 -3.01 -8.53 4.02
CA HIS A 130 -2.56 -9.57 3.09
C HIS A 130 -3.62 -10.68 2.92
N ALA A 131 -4.28 -11.08 3.99
CA ALA A 131 -5.35 -12.07 3.93
C ALA A 131 -6.58 -11.55 3.17
N ALA A 132 -6.90 -10.27 3.31
CA ALA A 132 -7.99 -9.63 2.57
C ALA A 132 -7.71 -9.56 1.06
N LEU A 133 -6.46 -9.27 0.67
CA LEU A 133 -6.03 -9.24 -0.74
C LEU A 133 -6.04 -10.62 -1.40
N PHE A 134 -5.74 -11.69 -0.65
CA PHE A 134 -5.60 -13.05 -1.17
C PHE A 134 -6.54 -14.03 -0.46
N PRO A 135 -7.87 -13.82 -0.53
CA PRO A 135 -8.85 -14.60 0.24
C PRO A 135 -8.90 -16.08 -0.15
N THR A 136 -8.38 -16.44 -1.32
CA THR A 136 -8.30 -17.81 -1.82
C THR A 136 -7.00 -18.52 -1.45
N GLY A 137 -5.99 -17.80 -0.98
CA GLY A 137 -4.64 -18.30 -0.77
C GLY A 137 -3.82 -18.48 -2.06
N TYR A 138 -4.24 -17.82 -3.14
CA TYR A 138 -3.57 -17.86 -4.43
C TYR A 138 -3.30 -16.46 -4.97
N SER A 139 -2.15 -16.32 -5.65
CA SER A 139 -1.82 -15.17 -6.50
C SER A 139 -1.71 -15.70 -7.94
N GLY A 140 -2.69 -15.37 -8.77
CA GLY A 140 -2.86 -16.04 -10.06
C GLY A 140 -3.01 -17.56 -9.88
N LEU A 141 -2.12 -18.33 -10.51
CA LEU A 141 -2.12 -19.81 -10.41
C LEU A 141 -1.21 -20.33 -9.26
N SER A 142 -0.47 -19.47 -8.60
CA SER A 142 0.50 -19.86 -7.58
C SER A 142 -0.13 -19.83 -6.19
N LYS A 143 -0.03 -20.94 -5.47
CA LYS A 143 -0.40 -20.98 -4.04
C LYS A 143 0.60 -20.16 -3.24
N ILE A 144 0.12 -19.27 -2.38
CA ILE A 144 0.94 -18.42 -1.54
C ILE A 144 0.61 -18.61 -0.06
N LYS A 145 1.57 -18.27 0.80
CA LYS A 145 1.34 -18.24 2.24
C LYS A 145 0.66 -16.93 2.62
N VAL A 146 -0.58 -17.02 3.07
CA VAL A 146 -1.42 -15.85 3.39
C VAL A 146 -1.40 -15.59 4.90
N GLY A 147 -1.36 -14.31 5.28
CA GLY A 147 -1.43 -13.89 6.69
C GLY A 147 -0.22 -14.33 7.51
N GLY A 148 0.95 -14.42 6.92
CA GLY A 148 2.17 -14.82 7.60
C GLY A 148 3.42 -14.53 6.78
N TRP A 149 4.58 -14.62 7.40
CA TRP A 149 5.85 -14.46 6.70
C TRP A 149 6.03 -15.55 5.64
N ARG A 150 6.58 -15.17 4.50
CA ARG A 150 7.05 -16.12 3.49
C ARG A 150 8.15 -17.01 4.08
N ASP A 151 8.41 -18.10 3.43
CA ASP A 151 9.62 -18.92 3.61
C ASP A 151 10.41 -18.94 2.29
N ASP A 152 11.62 -19.47 2.33
CA ASP A 152 12.48 -19.63 1.17
C ASP A 152 12.51 -21.10 0.67
N ALA A 153 11.46 -21.89 0.97
CA ALA A 153 11.39 -23.31 0.57
C ALA A 153 11.46 -23.52 -0.95
N SER A 154 10.99 -22.51 -1.73
CA SER A 154 11.07 -22.52 -3.20
C SER A 154 12.24 -21.68 -3.74
N GLY A 155 13.19 -21.30 -2.88
CA GLY A 155 14.29 -20.39 -3.20
C GLY A 155 14.03 -18.94 -2.81
N PRO A 156 15.02 -18.05 -2.97
CA PRO A 156 14.92 -16.66 -2.59
C PRO A 156 13.89 -15.91 -3.46
N MET A 157 13.21 -14.94 -2.86
CA MET A 157 12.31 -14.05 -3.60
C MET A 157 13.13 -13.09 -4.47
N GLN A 158 12.89 -13.09 -5.78
CA GLN A 158 13.67 -12.33 -6.75
C GLN A 158 12.77 -11.58 -7.74
N VAL A 159 13.24 -10.41 -8.18
CA VAL A 159 12.72 -9.73 -9.37
C VAL A 159 13.58 -10.13 -10.55
N VAL A 160 12.97 -10.79 -11.53
CA VAL A 160 13.67 -11.36 -12.66
C VAL A 160 13.07 -10.90 -14.00
N SER A 161 13.87 -10.91 -15.07
CA SER A 161 13.39 -10.76 -16.45
C SER A 161 14.01 -11.82 -17.35
N GLY A 162 13.38 -12.07 -18.50
CA GLY A 162 13.82 -13.06 -19.47
C GLY A 162 13.06 -14.39 -19.39
N PRO A 163 13.25 -15.27 -20.36
CA PRO A 163 12.58 -16.57 -20.42
C PRO A 163 13.08 -17.52 -19.34
N ILE A 164 12.24 -18.47 -18.95
CA ILE A 164 12.59 -19.53 -18.00
C ILE A 164 13.89 -20.22 -18.43
N GLY A 165 14.85 -20.34 -17.51
CA GLY A 165 16.17 -20.92 -17.75
C GLY A 165 17.24 -19.94 -18.27
N ARG A 166 16.86 -18.69 -18.61
CA ARG A 166 17.78 -17.59 -18.98
C ARG A 166 17.39 -16.28 -18.29
N GLN A 167 16.98 -16.39 -17.04
CA GLN A 167 16.54 -15.25 -16.27
C GLN A 167 17.72 -14.38 -15.81
N ARG A 168 17.53 -13.06 -15.91
CA ARG A 168 18.40 -12.07 -15.29
C ARG A 168 17.77 -11.63 -13.98
N VAL A 169 18.49 -11.82 -12.89
CA VAL A 169 18.08 -11.33 -11.55
C VAL A 169 18.42 -9.85 -11.45
N HIS A 170 17.42 -9.01 -11.23
CA HIS A 170 17.55 -7.57 -11.03
C HIS A 170 17.62 -7.22 -9.55
N PHE A 171 16.87 -7.94 -8.73
CA PHE A 171 16.81 -7.74 -7.28
C PHE A 171 16.58 -9.08 -6.59
N GLU A 172 17.17 -9.22 -5.42
CA GLU A 172 16.93 -10.33 -4.50
C GLU A 172 16.52 -9.77 -3.14
N ALA A 173 15.38 -10.21 -2.65
CA ALA A 173 14.87 -9.79 -1.35
C ALA A 173 15.73 -10.37 -0.22
N GLN A 174 15.60 -9.79 0.96
CA GLN A 174 16.24 -10.34 2.15
C GLN A 174 15.80 -11.78 2.39
N PRO A 175 16.66 -12.65 2.96
CA PRO A 175 16.27 -14.02 3.33
C PRO A 175 15.05 -14.03 4.24
N ALA A 176 14.20 -15.06 4.09
CA ALA A 176 12.95 -15.19 4.85
C ALA A 176 13.17 -15.19 6.38
N GLU A 177 14.28 -15.74 6.84
CA GLU A 177 14.66 -15.77 8.26
C GLU A 177 14.86 -14.38 8.89
N ARG A 178 15.14 -13.36 8.07
CA ARG A 178 15.31 -11.97 8.52
C ARG A 178 14.01 -11.17 8.51
N MET A 179 12.94 -11.69 7.90
CA MET A 179 11.70 -10.94 7.68
C MET A 179 11.09 -10.42 8.98
N GLU A 180 11.04 -11.25 10.03
CA GLU A 180 10.46 -10.82 11.30
C GLU A 180 11.24 -9.68 11.95
N ALA A 181 12.56 -9.79 12.00
CA ALA A 181 13.41 -8.75 12.59
C ALA A 181 13.41 -7.44 11.78
N GLU A 182 13.46 -7.54 10.45
CA GLU A 182 13.44 -6.36 9.57
C GLU A 182 12.08 -5.66 9.61
N THR A 183 10.99 -6.44 9.62
CA THR A 183 9.65 -5.85 9.73
C THR A 183 9.41 -5.22 11.10
N SER A 184 9.89 -5.83 12.18
CA SER A 184 9.80 -5.20 13.51
C SER A 184 10.50 -3.85 13.54
N ARG A 185 11.73 -3.75 13.00
CA ARG A 185 12.45 -2.47 12.90
C ARG A 185 11.71 -1.43 12.05
N PHE A 186 11.12 -1.88 10.93
CA PHE A 186 10.30 -1.00 10.10
C PHE A 186 9.06 -0.49 10.84
N LEU A 187 8.35 -1.35 11.56
CA LEU A 187 7.17 -0.98 12.33
C LEU A 187 7.50 -0.04 13.49
N ASP A 188 8.62 -0.28 14.18
CA ASP A 188 9.10 0.59 15.24
C ASP A 188 9.43 2.00 14.69
N TRP A 189 10.10 2.07 13.55
CA TRP A 189 10.38 3.32 12.87
C TRP A 189 9.09 4.01 12.40
N LEU A 190 8.17 3.30 11.75
CA LEU A 190 6.93 3.86 11.21
C LEU A 190 6.04 4.42 12.30
N ASN A 191 5.87 3.67 13.40
CA ASN A 191 5.01 4.06 14.51
C ASN A 191 5.68 5.08 15.45
N GLY A 192 7.00 5.19 15.45
CA GLY A 192 7.76 6.15 16.25
C GLY A 192 8.05 7.48 15.53
N ALA A 193 7.71 7.60 14.24
CA ALA A 193 7.94 8.81 13.44
C ALA A 193 6.86 9.90 13.61
N SER A 194 6.03 9.79 14.66
CA SER A 194 4.90 10.71 14.96
C SER A 194 5.38 11.94 15.72
#